data_611c9c9bd2faf24516c39ccaffa36447
#
_entry.id   611c9c9bd2faf24516c39ccaffa36447
#
_cell.length_a   1.000
_cell.length_b   1.000
_cell.length_c   1.000
_cell.angle_alpha   90.00
_cell.angle_beta   90.00
_cell.angle_gamma   90.00
#
_symmetry.space_group_name_H-M   'P 1'
#
loop_
_entity.id
_entity.type
_entity.pdbx_description
1 polymer ?
#
loop_
_entity_poly.entity_id
_entity_poly.type
_entity_poly.pdbx_seq_one_letter_code
_entity_poly.pdbx_strand_id
1 'polypeptide(L)'
;MNWIEIPLRAPERIKELSESLGISNVLSRLLIHRGVSDFNAAKTFFRPEMSQLHSPLLIKDMPLAVARIILAMEREEAILVYGDYDVDGTTAVALVADYLQQYYHKVATYIPDRYEEGYGVSYQGIDFASENDIELIIALDCGVKAIDKVAYAKEKGIDFIICDHHTPGPILPDAVAVLDPKRSDCNYPYKELCGCGIGFKLIQAISMALEAPEEVVYPYLDLVATAIGADIVPLDGENRTLAFLGLLQINSHPRPGFKAFLENFKKPVVTLTDLNFTVSPRINAAGRMVHGAHAVALLQTKDMAQAKQMAAAIEDNNTERRSLDQYITDNALKQIAGDLETTNATTVVYQPDWHKGVIGIVASRLIETHYRPTLVFTKSGHVLAGSARSIKGYDVYKAIEACSEHLIQFGGHMYAAGLTLAPEKYDDFKNAFESYVSTTLDSALKIPQINIDSPLSFSEINPKFIRILKQMAPFGPENPIPVFKATGVYDTGYAKVIGADQTHLKGTLTQDGATKINFVAFKKADALALLSHQKKVDIVFNISENFWQGQTTIQLQLLDIKPHEG
;
A
#
# COMPACT_ATOMS: atom_id res chain seq x y z
N MET A 1 -13.21 -4.69 20.97
CA MET A 1 -12.00 -5.21 20.33
C MET A 1 -11.21 -6.08 21.30
N ASN A 2 -10.51 -7.11 20.82
CA ASN A 2 -9.62 -7.93 21.64
C ASN A 2 -8.22 -7.30 21.66
N TRP A 3 -7.69 -7.08 22.87
CA TRP A 3 -6.33 -6.58 23.06
C TRP A 3 -5.38 -7.76 23.22
N ILE A 4 -4.37 -7.84 22.37
CA ILE A 4 -3.38 -8.92 22.39
C ILE A 4 -2.00 -8.30 22.59
N GLU A 5 -1.40 -8.56 23.73
CA GLU A 5 0.00 -8.16 23.94
C GLU A 5 0.92 -9.08 23.16
N ILE A 6 1.79 -8.50 22.31
CA ILE A 6 2.80 -9.26 21.59
C ILE A 6 3.75 -9.88 22.64
N PRO A 7 3.97 -11.19 22.59
CA PRO A 7 4.83 -11.87 23.56
C PRO A 7 6.22 -11.24 23.63
N LEU A 8 6.77 -11.13 24.84
CA LEU A 8 8.12 -10.63 25.04
C LEU A 8 9.13 -11.62 24.43
N ARG A 9 9.80 -11.20 23.37
CA ARG A 9 10.87 -11.99 22.75
C ARG A 9 12.22 -11.60 23.34
N ALA A 10 13.03 -12.59 23.71
CA ALA A 10 14.43 -12.40 24.17
C ALA A 10 14.61 -11.23 25.17
N PRO A 11 14.10 -11.32 26.42
CA PRO A 11 14.17 -10.23 27.39
C PRO A 11 15.61 -9.75 27.67
N GLU A 12 16.58 -10.67 27.66
CA GLU A 12 18.00 -10.37 27.86
C GLU A 12 18.53 -9.47 26.74
N ARG A 13 18.20 -9.77 25.48
CA ARG A 13 18.60 -8.93 24.33
C ARG A 13 17.98 -7.54 24.38
N ILE A 14 16.76 -7.41 24.91
CA ILE A 14 16.14 -6.08 25.08
C ILE A 14 16.99 -5.22 26.01
N LYS A 15 17.47 -5.79 27.11
CA LYS A 15 18.31 -5.08 28.07
C LYS A 15 19.68 -4.74 27.46
N GLU A 16 20.34 -5.70 26.82
CA GLU A 16 21.62 -5.48 26.14
C GLU A 16 21.52 -4.38 25.07
N LEU A 17 20.49 -4.41 24.24
CA LEU A 17 20.26 -3.40 23.20
C LEU A 17 19.94 -2.03 23.81
N SER A 18 19.16 -1.99 24.91
CA SER A 18 18.87 -0.77 25.66
C SER A 18 20.14 -0.10 26.21
N GLU A 19 21.01 -0.88 26.81
CA GLU A 19 22.28 -0.41 27.35
C GLU A 19 23.23 0.06 26.23
N SER A 20 23.38 -0.73 25.16
CA SER A 20 24.28 -0.41 24.03
C SER A 20 23.89 0.84 23.26
N LEU A 21 22.58 1.09 23.10
CA LEU A 21 22.05 2.27 22.40
C LEU A 21 21.75 3.44 23.33
N GLY A 22 21.74 3.24 24.65
CA GLY A 22 21.33 4.24 25.64
C GLY A 22 19.88 4.69 25.48
N ILE A 23 18.96 3.77 25.17
CA ILE A 23 17.53 4.02 24.98
C ILE A 23 16.71 3.24 26.02
N SER A 24 15.38 3.51 26.11
CA SER A 24 14.53 2.78 27.04
C SER A 24 14.28 1.33 26.59
N ASN A 25 13.96 0.45 27.56
CA ASN A 25 13.59 -0.94 27.27
C ASN A 25 12.36 -1.04 26.33
N VAL A 26 11.43 -0.09 26.43
CA VAL A 26 10.27 -0.01 25.52
C VAL A 26 10.73 0.17 24.07
N LEU A 27 11.61 1.12 23.79
CA LEU A 27 12.13 1.34 22.45
C LEU A 27 12.97 0.15 21.95
N SER A 28 13.77 -0.47 22.83
CA SER A 28 14.53 -1.67 22.49
C SER A 28 13.62 -2.86 22.16
N ARG A 29 12.52 -3.01 22.92
CA ARG A 29 11.49 -4.02 22.63
C ARG A 29 10.87 -3.81 21.23
N LEU A 30 10.55 -2.56 20.86
CA LEU A 30 10.05 -2.24 19.52
C LEU A 30 11.05 -2.64 18.42
N LEU A 31 12.33 -2.40 18.62
CA LEU A 31 13.39 -2.77 17.68
C LEU A 31 13.53 -4.29 17.55
N ILE A 32 13.57 -5.01 18.68
CA ILE A 32 13.64 -6.48 18.69
C ILE A 32 12.44 -7.12 17.97
N HIS A 33 11.22 -6.58 18.15
CA HIS A 33 10.02 -7.06 17.45
C HIS A 33 10.13 -6.88 15.92
N ARG A 34 10.95 -5.93 15.46
CA ARG A 34 11.23 -5.63 14.04
C ARG A 34 12.51 -6.30 13.52
N GLY A 35 13.04 -7.29 14.25
CA GLY A 35 14.25 -8.01 13.85
C GLY A 35 15.56 -7.26 14.08
N VAL A 36 15.53 -6.07 14.68
CA VAL A 36 16.72 -5.26 14.98
C VAL A 36 17.29 -5.70 16.35
N SER A 37 18.28 -6.57 16.36
CA SER A 37 18.71 -7.32 17.56
C SER A 37 20.03 -6.87 18.16
N ASP A 38 20.80 -6.02 17.48
CA ASP A 38 22.12 -5.56 17.92
C ASP A 38 22.43 -4.14 17.46
N PHE A 39 23.58 -3.61 17.90
CA PHE A 39 24.02 -2.25 17.58
C PHE A 39 24.19 -2.00 16.08
N ASN A 40 24.75 -2.96 15.33
CA ASN A 40 25.00 -2.78 13.90
C ASN A 40 23.67 -2.79 13.11
N ALA A 41 22.77 -3.71 13.42
CA ALA A 41 21.43 -3.73 12.87
C ALA A 41 20.67 -2.43 13.19
N ALA A 42 20.79 -1.91 14.43
CA ALA A 42 20.19 -0.63 14.81
C ALA A 42 20.82 0.55 14.04
N LYS A 43 22.14 0.56 13.85
CA LYS A 43 22.82 1.58 13.03
C LYS A 43 22.27 1.60 11.60
N THR A 44 22.17 0.44 10.96
CA THR A 44 21.58 0.29 9.61
C THR A 44 20.14 0.76 9.59
N PHE A 45 19.34 0.35 10.56
CA PHE A 45 17.92 0.72 10.66
C PHE A 45 17.70 2.23 10.83
N PHE A 46 18.50 2.92 11.66
CA PHE A 46 18.37 4.35 11.93
C PHE A 46 19.14 5.26 10.96
N ARG A 47 20.02 4.70 10.12
CA ARG A 47 20.87 5.43 9.17
C ARG A 47 20.82 4.74 7.80
N PRO A 48 19.64 4.76 7.13
CA PRO A 48 19.54 4.20 5.79
C PRO A 48 20.40 4.97 4.78
N GLU A 49 21.19 4.24 3.99
CA GLU A 49 22.12 4.79 2.99
C GLU A 49 22.06 3.94 1.70
N MET A 50 22.37 4.54 0.54
CA MET A 50 22.40 3.85 -0.77
C MET A 50 23.34 2.63 -0.76
N SER A 51 24.44 2.70 -0.01
CA SER A 51 25.41 1.61 0.16
C SER A 51 24.84 0.33 0.81
N GLN A 52 23.65 0.41 1.39
CA GLN A 52 22.94 -0.75 1.99
C GLN A 52 22.10 -1.51 0.96
N LEU A 53 21.94 -0.96 -0.23
CA LEU A 53 21.20 -1.63 -1.31
C LEU A 53 22.08 -2.73 -1.93
N HIS A 54 21.46 -3.86 -2.25
CA HIS A 54 22.15 -4.94 -2.95
C HIS A 54 22.42 -4.54 -4.41
N SER A 55 23.51 -5.06 -4.97
CA SER A 55 23.85 -4.84 -6.37
C SER A 55 22.68 -5.32 -7.27
N PRO A 56 22.23 -4.50 -8.24
CA PRO A 56 21.18 -4.90 -9.17
C PRO A 56 21.57 -6.11 -10.02
N LEU A 57 22.87 -6.35 -10.23
CA LEU A 57 23.40 -7.47 -11.00
C LEU A 57 23.17 -8.84 -10.33
N LEU A 58 22.74 -8.87 -9.05
CA LEU A 58 22.36 -10.10 -8.37
C LEU A 58 20.95 -10.58 -8.74
N ILE A 59 20.13 -9.72 -9.36
CA ILE A 59 18.83 -10.16 -9.90
C ILE A 59 19.10 -11.05 -11.11
N LYS A 60 18.47 -12.22 -11.12
CA LYS A 60 18.59 -13.18 -12.23
C LYS A 60 18.19 -12.49 -13.54
N ASP A 61 18.93 -12.77 -14.61
CA ASP A 61 18.78 -12.22 -15.96
C ASP A 61 19.04 -10.70 -16.09
N MET A 62 19.41 -9.96 -15.05
CA MET A 62 19.73 -8.53 -15.16
C MET A 62 20.77 -8.20 -16.22
N PRO A 63 21.90 -8.93 -16.35
CA PRO A 63 22.86 -8.67 -17.44
C PRO A 63 22.27 -8.86 -18.84
N LEU A 64 21.34 -9.82 -19.01
CA LEU A 64 20.65 -10.05 -20.29
C LEU A 64 19.70 -8.90 -20.63
N ALA A 65 18.94 -8.42 -19.64
CA ALA A 65 18.05 -7.27 -19.80
C ALA A 65 18.83 -6.02 -20.21
N VAL A 66 19.92 -5.71 -19.51
CA VAL A 66 20.77 -4.54 -19.81
C VAL A 66 21.37 -4.66 -21.21
N ALA A 67 21.95 -5.81 -21.54
CA ALA A 67 22.54 -6.03 -22.87
C ALA A 67 21.50 -5.86 -24.00
N ARG A 68 20.25 -6.35 -23.81
CA ARG A 68 19.19 -6.22 -24.81
C ARG A 68 18.73 -4.77 -24.99
N ILE A 69 18.65 -4.01 -23.90
CA ILE A 69 18.28 -2.58 -23.96
C ILE A 69 19.37 -1.77 -24.65
N ILE A 70 20.65 -1.99 -24.33
CA ILE A 70 21.77 -1.31 -25.00
C ILE A 70 21.79 -1.67 -26.50
N LEU A 71 21.58 -2.93 -26.82
CA LEU A 71 21.49 -3.37 -28.22
C LEU A 71 20.34 -2.69 -28.97
N ALA A 72 19.19 -2.50 -28.34
CA ALA A 72 18.07 -1.75 -28.92
C ALA A 72 18.46 -0.30 -29.23
N MET A 73 19.15 0.36 -28.28
CA MET A 73 19.64 1.73 -28.48
C MET A 73 20.66 1.80 -29.65
N GLU A 74 21.59 0.88 -29.71
CA GLU A 74 22.60 0.81 -30.78
C GLU A 74 22.01 0.55 -32.17
N ARG A 75 20.94 -0.24 -32.24
CA ARG A 75 20.22 -0.57 -33.48
C ARG A 75 19.12 0.41 -33.83
N GLU A 76 18.93 1.43 -33.04
CA GLU A 76 17.83 2.39 -33.16
C GLU A 76 16.43 1.73 -33.14
N GLU A 77 16.26 0.64 -32.40
CA GLU A 77 14.97 -0.06 -32.22
C GLU A 77 14.06 0.74 -31.32
N ALA A 78 12.74 0.76 -31.58
CA ALA A 78 11.78 1.42 -30.71
C ALA A 78 11.50 0.57 -29.45
N ILE A 79 11.45 1.23 -28.30
CA ILE A 79 11.23 0.62 -26.98
C ILE A 79 9.89 1.06 -26.42
N LEU A 80 9.06 0.11 -26.00
CA LEU A 80 7.83 0.36 -25.24
C LEU A 80 8.03 0.03 -23.77
N VAL A 81 7.90 1.02 -22.91
CA VAL A 81 7.82 0.84 -21.46
C VAL A 81 6.36 0.63 -21.09
N TYR A 82 6.03 -0.60 -20.77
CA TYR A 82 4.69 -1.09 -20.48
C TYR A 82 4.52 -1.29 -18.95
N GLY A 83 3.38 -0.98 -18.36
CA GLY A 83 3.13 -1.29 -16.95
C GLY A 83 1.65 -1.35 -16.63
N ASP A 84 1.31 -1.81 -15.42
CA ASP A 84 -0.07 -1.84 -14.97
C ASP A 84 -0.60 -0.44 -14.61
N TYR A 85 -1.92 -0.33 -14.44
CA TYR A 85 -2.64 0.95 -14.25
C TYR A 85 -2.70 1.46 -12.81
N ASP A 86 -2.15 0.74 -11.84
CA ASP A 86 -2.11 1.18 -10.45
C ASP A 86 -0.90 2.07 -10.12
N VAL A 87 -0.68 2.38 -8.85
CA VAL A 87 0.42 3.28 -8.46
C VAL A 87 1.77 2.65 -8.72
N ASP A 88 1.95 1.35 -8.45
CA ASP A 88 3.24 0.68 -8.64
C ASP A 88 3.58 0.62 -10.14
N GLY A 89 2.67 0.12 -10.97
CA GLY A 89 2.87 0.06 -12.43
C GLY A 89 3.09 1.44 -13.05
N THR A 90 2.26 2.44 -12.74
CA THR A 90 2.39 3.80 -13.32
C THR A 90 3.66 4.52 -12.87
N THR A 91 4.09 4.37 -11.61
CA THR A 91 5.36 4.95 -11.15
C THR A 91 6.56 4.23 -11.74
N ALA A 92 6.49 2.91 -11.91
CA ALA A 92 7.53 2.12 -12.57
C ALA A 92 7.72 2.53 -14.03
N VAL A 93 6.61 2.69 -14.79
CA VAL A 93 6.65 3.19 -16.17
C VAL A 93 7.22 4.60 -16.24
N ALA A 94 6.74 5.51 -15.38
CA ALA A 94 7.26 6.87 -15.33
C ALA A 94 8.77 6.91 -15.04
N LEU A 95 9.23 6.05 -14.11
CA LEU A 95 10.63 5.95 -13.71
C LEU A 95 11.52 5.46 -14.86
N VAL A 96 11.19 4.30 -15.43
CA VAL A 96 12.04 3.66 -16.46
C VAL A 96 12.01 4.45 -17.74
N ALA A 97 10.84 4.93 -18.18
CA ALA A 97 10.73 5.70 -19.42
C ALA A 97 11.44 7.06 -19.31
N ASP A 98 11.25 7.82 -18.20
CA ASP A 98 11.93 9.10 -17.99
C ASP A 98 13.46 8.94 -17.93
N TYR A 99 13.95 7.84 -17.33
CA TYR A 99 15.37 7.54 -17.30
C TYR A 99 15.90 7.22 -18.69
N LEU A 100 15.26 6.31 -19.44
CA LEU A 100 15.70 5.92 -20.79
C LEU A 100 15.66 7.10 -21.76
N GLN A 101 14.64 7.95 -21.68
CA GLN A 101 14.49 9.14 -22.55
C GLN A 101 15.61 10.17 -22.38
N GLN A 102 16.42 10.11 -21.31
CA GLN A 102 17.61 10.95 -21.16
C GLN A 102 18.74 10.53 -22.11
N TYR A 103 18.77 9.26 -22.49
CA TYR A 103 19.83 8.67 -23.31
C TYR A 103 19.35 8.24 -24.69
N TYR A 104 18.05 8.04 -24.86
CA TYR A 104 17.48 7.47 -26.07
C TYR A 104 16.08 8.03 -26.39
N HIS A 105 15.88 8.44 -27.64
CA HIS A 105 14.66 9.19 -28.02
C HIS A 105 13.48 8.32 -28.48
N LYS A 106 13.71 7.04 -28.90
CA LYS A 106 12.64 6.14 -29.37
C LYS A 106 12.06 5.32 -28.22
N VAL A 107 11.56 5.99 -27.18
CA VAL A 107 10.94 5.36 -26.01
C VAL A 107 9.51 5.86 -25.88
N ALA A 108 8.56 4.93 -26.01
CA ALA A 108 7.14 5.17 -25.78
C ALA A 108 6.68 4.53 -24.45
N THR A 109 5.51 4.91 -23.96
CA THR A 109 4.90 4.35 -22.77
C THR A 109 3.52 3.78 -23.08
N TYR A 110 3.12 2.72 -22.37
CA TYR A 110 1.80 2.12 -22.48
C TYR A 110 1.28 1.67 -21.13
N ILE A 111 0.03 2.03 -20.85
CA ILE A 111 -0.74 1.52 -19.72
C ILE A 111 -2.01 0.90 -20.28
N PRO A 112 -2.37 -0.35 -19.93
CA PRO A 112 -3.59 -0.98 -20.43
C PRO A 112 -4.84 -0.30 -19.88
N ASP A 113 -5.92 -0.32 -20.66
CA ASP A 113 -7.23 0.09 -20.15
C ASP A 113 -7.76 -0.94 -19.14
N ARG A 114 -8.11 -0.46 -17.96
CA ARG A 114 -8.57 -1.31 -16.85
C ARG A 114 -9.81 -2.14 -17.20
N TYR A 115 -10.68 -1.62 -18.05
CA TYR A 115 -12.00 -2.20 -18.33
C TYR A 115 -12.02 -3.03 -19.60
N GLU A 116 -11.30 -2.58 -20.62
CA GLU A 116 -11.27 -3.20 -21.95
C GLU A 116 -10.19 -4.29 -22.04
N GLU A 117 -9.03 -4.05 -21.41
CA GLU A 117 -7.86 -4.94 -21.50
C GLU A 117 -7.65 -5.76 -20.22
N GLY A 118 -8.03 -5.23 -19.08
CA GLY A 118 -7.87 -5.89 -17.77
C GLY A 118 -6.51 -5.61 -17.13
N TYR A 119 -6.08 -6.52 -16.24
CA TYR A 119 -4.84 -6.40 -15.49
C TYR A 119 -3.67 -7.03 -16.25
N GLY A 120 -2.52 -6.36 -16.21
CA GLY A 120 -1.26 -6.87 -16.71
C GLY A 120 -1.10 -6.78 -18.24
N VAL A 121 -0.26 -7.63 -18.81
CA VAL A 121 0.02 -7.64 -20.25
C VAL A 121 -1.23 -8.04 -21.05
N SER A 122 -1.59 -7.24 -22.06
CA SER A 122 -2.75 -7.45 -22.94
C SER A 122 -2.32 -7.76 -24.39
N TYR A 123 -3.21 -8.43 -25.13
CA TYR A 123 -3.02 -8.60 -26.58
C TYR A 123 -3.09 -7.26 -27.32
N GLN A 124 -3.98 -6.36 -26.91
CA GLN A 124 -4.12 -5.01 -27.49
C GLN A 124 -2.83 -4.20 -27.34
N GLY A 125 -2.17 -4.27 -26.16
CA GLY A 125 -0.89 -3.61 -25.95
C GLY A 125 0.24 -4.18 -26.82
N ILE A 126 0.22 -5.47 -27.13
CA ILE A 126 1.17 -6.11 -28.05
C ILE A 126 0.84 -5.73 -29.51
N ASP A 127 -0.44 -5.68 -29.87
CA ASP A 127 -0.87 -5.22 -31.20
C ASP A 127 -0.49 -3.76 -31.40
N PHE A 128 -0.70 -2.90 -30.41
CA PHE A 128 -0.22 -1.52 -30.43
C PHE A 128 1.29 -1.44 -30.68
N ALA A 129 2.08 -2.28 -30.00
CA ALA A 129 3.53 -2.32 -30.20
C ALA A 129 3.89 -2.71 -31.65
N SER A 130 3.22 -3.75 -32.19
CA SER A 130 3.43 -4.21 -33.57
C SER A 130 3.04 -3.16 -34.60
N GLU A 131 1.94 -2.44 -34.40
CA GLU A 131 1.43 -1.39 -35.30
C GLU A 131 2.30 -0.11 -35.29
N ASN A 132 3.12 0.08 -34.25
CA ASN A 132 4.03 1.22 -34.11
C ASN A 132 5.52 0.86 -34.28
N ASP A 133 5.81 -0.27 -34.94
CA ASP A 133 7.17 -0.74 -35.21
C ASP A 133 8.06 -0.81 -33.96
N ILE A 134 7.50 -1.29 -32.84
CA ILE A 134 8.23 -1.47 -31.59
C ILE A 134 8.82 -2.88 -31.55
N GLU A 135 10.12 -2.98 -31.30
CA GLU A 135 10.86 -4.24 -31.29
C GLU A 135 11.15 -4.76 -29.88
N LEU A 136 11.03 -3.90 -28.86
CA LEU A 136 11.28 -4.28 -27.46
C LEU A 136 10.21 -3.73 -26.53
N ILE A 137 9.58 -4.62 -25.75
CA ILE A 137 8.68 -4.25 -24.64
C ILE A 137 9.41 -4.51 -23.31
N ILE A 138 9.44 -3.49 -22.44
CA ILE A 138 9.87 -3.61 -21.05
C ILE A 138 8.60 -3.55 -20.19
N ALA A 139 8.13 -4.71 -19.71
CA ALA A 139 6.94 -4.82 -18.88
C ALA A 139 7.32 -4.66 -17.40
N LEU A 140 6.65 -3.75 -16.71
CA LEU A 140 6.91 -3.37 -15.32
C LEU A 140 5.68 -3.68 -14.46
N ASP A 141 5.89 -4.26 -13.29
CA ASP A 141 4.86 -4.63 -12.33
C ASP A 141 3.82 -5.62 -12.90
N CYS A 142 4.18 -6.34 -13.93
CA CYS A 142 3.33 -7.34 -14.56
C CYS A 142 4.14 -8.25 -15.50
N GLY A 143 3.55 -9.37 -15.88
CA GLY A 143 4.06 -10.19 -16.97
C GLY A 143 4.65 -11.53 -16.55
N VAL A 144 4.99 -11.78 -15.28
CA VAL A 144 5.65 -13.03 -14.85
C VAL A 144 4.81 -14.30 -15.11
N LYS A 145 3.51 -14.15 -15.34
CA LYS A 145 2.57 -15.24 -15.71
C LYS A 145 2.03 -15.12 -17.14
N ALA A 146 2.50 -14.16 -17.93
CA ALA A 146 1.94 -13.82 -19.24
C ALA A 146 2.52 -14.71 -20.37
N ILE A 147 2.53 -16.04 -20.20
CA ILE A 147 3.16 -17.01 -21.10
C ILE A 147 2.63 -16.84 -22.54
N ASP A 148 1.31 -16.90 -22.71
CA ASP A 148 0.68 -16.84 -24.05
C ASP A 148 0.87 -15.48 -24.73
N LYS A 149 0.88 -14.39 -23.95
CA LYS A 149 1.08 -13.03 -24.47
C LYS A 149 2.52 -12.83 -24.93
N VAL A 150 3.50 -13.31 -24.16
CA VAL A 150 4.92 -13.25 -24.55
C VAL A 150 5.17 -14.09 -25.80
N ALA A 151 4.56 -15.29 -25.90
CA ALA A 151 4.63 -16.10 -27.11
C ALA A 151 4.03 -15.37 -28.32
N TYR A 152 2.87 -14.74 -28.14
CA TYR A 152 2.23 -13.92 -29.19
C TYR A 152 3.10 -12.74 -29.66
N ALA A 153 3.75 -12.03 -28.72
CA ALA A 153 4.69 -10.97 -29.06
C ALA A 153 5.90 -11.50 -29.86
N LYS A 154 6.42 -12.66 -29.47
CA LYS A 154 7.53 -13.32 -30.18
C LYS A 154 7.17 -13.70 -31.61
N GLU A 155 5.94 -14.16 -31.87
CA GLU A 155 5.43 -14.41 -33.23
C GLU A 155 5.40 -13.15 -34.08
N LYS A 156 5.25 -11.97 -33.47
CA LYS A 156 5.30 -10.65 -34.11
C LYS A 156 6.72 -10.06 -34.22
N GLY A 157 7.73 -10.77 -33.73
CA GLY A 157 9.12 -10.32 -33.72
C GLY A 157 9.44 -9.30 -32.64
N ILE A 158 8.64 -9.21 -31.59
CA ILE A 158 8.81 -8.29 -30.47
C ILE A 158 9.43 -9.03 -29.28
N ASP A 159 10.57 -8.54 -28.81
CA ASP A 159 11.23 -9.03 -27.62
C ASP A 159 10.59 -8.49 -26.33
N PHE A 160 10.63 -9.30 -25.25
CA PHE A 160 10.14 -8.92 -23.93
C PHE A 160 11.25 -8.94 -22.88
N ILE A 161 11.25 -7.92 -22.01
CA ILE A 161 11.91 -7.91 -20.71
C ILE A 161 10.82 -7.73 -19.66
N ILE A 162 10.74 -8.64 -18.68
CA ILE A 162 9.74 -8.61 -17.61
C ILE A 162 10.42 -8.17 -16.32
N CYS A 163 9.90 -7.13 -15.67
CA CYS A 163 10.33 -6.61 -14.39
C CYS A 163 9.13 -6.71 -13.43
N ASP A 164 9.01 -7.84 -12.73
CA ASP A 164 7.82 -8.17 -11.93
C ASP A 164 8.20 -8.66 -10.53
N HIS A 165 7.29 -8.52 -9.59
CA HIS A 165 7.47 -8.94 -8.20
C HIS A 165 6.37 -9.90 -7.72
N HIS A 166 5.42 -10.22 -8.56
CA HIS A 166 4.37 -11.18 -8.27
C HIS A 166 4.93 -12.60 -8.19
N THR A 167 4.28 -13.47 -7.43
CA THR A 167 4.70 -14.88 -7.34
C THR A 167 4.65 -15.55 -8.71
N PRO A 168 5.79 -16.05 -9.21
CA PRO A 168 5.85 -16.72 -10.51
C PRO A 168 4.99 -17.99 -10.57
N GLY A 169 4.57 -18.35 -11.78
CA GLY A 169 4.01 -19.68 -12.05
C GLY A 169 5.10 -20.77 -12.08
N PRO A 170 4.71 -22.04 -12.24
CA PRO A 170 5.66 -23.15 -12.38
C PRO A 170 6.52 -23.06 -13.67
N ILE A 171 6.03 -22.35 -14.67
CA ILE A 171 6.71 -22.09 -15.95
C ILE A 171 6.76 -20.57 -16.12
N LEU A 172 7.92 -20.06 -16.50
CA LEU A 172 8.12 -18.65 -16.83
C LEU A 172 7.83 -18.39 -18.31
N PRO A 173 7.41 -17.15 -18.67
CA PRO A 173 7.34 -16.72 -20.08
C PRO A 173 8.72 -16.83 -20.78
N ASP A 174 8.71 -17.15 -22.07
CA ASP A 174 9.91 -17.22 -22.91
C ASP A 174 10.35 -15.81 -23.37
N ALA A 175 10.63 -14.96 -22.39
CA ALA A 175 11.14 -13.59 -22.56
C ALA A 175 12.67 -13.58 -22.61
N VAL A 176 13.26 -12.50 -23.15
CA VAL A 176 14.72 -12.30 -23.16
C VAL A 176 15.29 -12.28 -21.74
N ALA A 177 14.54 -11.66 -20.82
CA ALA A 177 14.89 -11.61 -19.41
C ALA A 177 13.62 -11.53 -18.54
N VAL A 178 13.65 -12.21 -17.39
CA VAL A 178 12.61 -12.12 -16.36
C VAL A 178 13.25 -11.71 -15.05
N LEU A 179 13.13 -10.42 -14.72
CA LEU A 179 13.66 -9.83 -13.49
C LEU A 179 12.62 -9.94 -12.40
N ASP A 180 12.69 -11.00 -11.62
CA ASP A 180 11.82 -11.22 -10.49
C ASP A 180 12.61 -11.87 -9.33
N PRO A 181 12.78 -11.16 -8.19
CA PRO A 181 13.46 -11.71 -7.02
C PRO A 181 12.81 -12.97 -6.45
N LYS A 182 11.49 -13.18 -6.66
CA LYS A 182 10.73 -14.32 -6.12
C LYS A 182 10.88 -15.61 -6.94
N ARG A 183 11.55 -15.57 -8.08
CA ARG A 183 11.91 -16.78 -8.83
C ARG A 183 12.74 -17.72 -7.96
N SER A 184 12.50 -19.01 -8.07
CA SER A 184 13.21 -20.04 -7.32
C SER A 184 14.72 -20.12 -7.65
N ASP A 185 15.10 -19.73 -8.87
CA ASP A 185 16.48 -19.69 -9.37
C ASP A 185 17.16 -18.31 -9.24
N CYS A 186 16.51 -17.33 -8.62
CA CYS A 186 17.07 -16.01 -8.35
C CYS A 186 17.69 -15.96 -6.94
N ASN A 187 18.96 -15.60 -6.87
CA ASN A 187 19.71 -15.48 -5.61
C ASN A 187 19.75 -14.05 -5.05
N TYR A 188 18.88 -13.16 -5.54
CA TYR A 188 18.78 -11.81 -5.00
C TYR A 188 18.39 -11.87 -3.52
N PRO A 189 19.14 -11.21 -2.61
CA PRO A 189 18.96 -11.41 -1.17
C PRO A 189 17.61 -10.93 -0.63
N TYR A 190 17.00 -9.90 -1.25
CA TYR A 190 15.73 -9.34 -0.82
C TYR A 190 14.60 -9.65 -1.81
N LYS A 191 13.55 -10.31 -1.35
CA LYS A 191 12.49 -10.86 -2.22
C LYS A 191 11.27 -9.95 -2.38
N GLU A 192 11.14 -8.92 -1.55
CA GLU A 192 9.91 -8.16 -1.39
C GLU A 192 9.98 -6.75 -2.03
N LEU A 193 10.83 -6.55 -3.04
CA LEU A 193 10.79 -5.32 -3.83
C LEU A 193 9.40 -5.18 -4.51
N CYS A 194 8.86 -3.96 -4.63
CA CYS A 194 7.72 -3.68 -5.49
C CYS A 194 8.15 -3.58 -6.97
N GLY A 195 7.19 -3.55 -7.90
CA GLY A 195 7.48 -3.47 -9.34
C GLY A 195 8.32 -2.24 -9.72
N CYS A 196 8.00 -1.07 -9.17
CA CYS A 196 8.81 0.14 -9.33
C CYS A 196 10.22 -0.01 -8.73
N GLY A 197 10.35 -0.75 -7.62
CA GLY A 197 11.65 -1.08 -7.02
C GLY A 197 12.51 -1.94 -7.95
N ILE A 198 11.93 -2.87 -8.68
CA ILE A 198 12.64 -3.66 -9.70
C ILE A 198 13.00 -2.78 -10.90
N GLY A 199 12.09 -1.90 -11.35
CA GLY A 199 12.40 -0.88 -12.35
C GLY A 199 13.56 0.03 -11.94
N PHE A 200 13.63 0.40 -10.65
CA PHE A 200 14.77 1.15 -10.10
C PHE A 200 16.07 0.35 -10.16
N LYS A 201 16.04 -0.95 -9.84
CA LYS A 201 17.21 -1.82 -10.00
C LYS A 201 17.64 -1.95 -11.45
N LEU A 202 16.70 -1.98 -12.40
CA LEU A 202 17.00 -1.99 -13.82
C LEU A 202 17.75 -0.71 -14.23
N ILE A 203 17.27 0.48 -13.86
CA ILE A 203 17.98 1.73 -14.22
C ILE A 203 19.33 1.86 -13.51
N GLN A 204 19.49 1.33 -12.28
CA GLN A 204 20.81 1.24 -11.64
C GLN A 204 21.76 0.39 -12.48
N ALA A 205 21.33 -0.77 -12.97
CA ALA A 205 22.16 -1.64 -13.78
C ALA A 205 22.52 -1.02 -15.15
N ILE A 206 21.56 -0.31 -15.78
CA ILE A 206 21.80 0.44 -17.01
C ILE A 206 22.80 1.58 -16.76
N SER A 207 22.64 2.35 -15.66
CA SER A 207 23.61 3.39 -15.25
C SER A 207 25.02 2.84 -15.12
N MET A 208 25.17 1.68 -14.48
CA MET A 208 26.49 1.02 -14.34
C MET A 208 27.09 0.66 -15.71
N ALA A 209 26.26 0.13 -16.64
CA ALA A 209 26.71 -0.26 -17.97
C ALA A 209 27.06 0.96 -18.85
N LEU A 210 26.40 2.09 -18.65
CA LEU A 210 26.69 3.37 -19.32
C LEU A 210 27.80 4.18 -18.63
N GLU A 211 28.41 3.64 -17.56
CA GLU A 211 29.43 4.32 -16.74
C GLU A 211 28.94 5.70 -16.21
N ALA A 212 27.60 5.84 -16.00
CA ALA A 212 27.00 7.06 -15.48
C ALA A 212 27.23 7.18 -13.96
N PRO A 213 27.31 8.40 -13.40
CA PRO A 213 27.38 8.60 -11.95
C PRO A 213 26.19 7.98 -11.22
N GLU A 214 26.40 7.44 -10.03
CA GLU A 214 25.33 6.80 -9.23
C GLU A 214 24.18 7.78 -8.92
N GLU A 215 24.49 9.06 -8.76
CA GLU A 215 23.53 10.11 -8.41
C GLU A 215 22.44 10.34 -9.45
N VAL A 216 22.63 9.89 -10.70
CA VAL A 216 21.63 10.06 -11.78
C VAL A 216 20.32 9.33 -11.49
N VAL A 217 20.36 8.28 -10.64
CA VAL A 217 19.15 7.52 -10.27
C VAL A 217 18.46 8.07 -9.01
N TYR A 218 19.10 8.93 -8.22
CA TYR A 218 18.54 9.43 -6.94
C TYR A 218 17.22 10.20 -7.10
N PRO A 219 17.00 11.03 -8.15
CA PRO A 219 15.72 11.70 -8.34
C PRO A 219 14.52 10.77 -8.45
N TYR A 220 14.72 9.51 -8.82
CA TYR A 220 13.66 8.52 -9.01
C TYR A 220 13.23 7.82 -7.73
N LEU A 221 13.97 7.99 -6.63
CA LEU A 221 13.63 7.42 -5.33
C LEU A 221 12.27 7.91 -4.80
N ASP A 222 11.82 9.09 -5.23
CA ASP A 222 10.49 9.62 -4.90
C ASP A 222 9.36 8.75 -5.46
N LEU A 223 9.50 8.24 -6.69
CA LEU A 223 8.56 7.30 -7.32
C LEU A 223 8.58 5.96 -6.59
N VAL A 224 9.77 5.44 -6.29
CA VAL A 224 9.94 4.17 -5.58
C VAL A 224 9.29 4.21 -4.19
N ALA A 225 9.50 5.29 -3.41
CA ALA A 225 8.86 5.43 -2.10
C ALA A 225 7.33 5.48 -2.20
N THR A 226 6.81 6.12 -3.24
CA THR A 226 5.36 6.21 -3.48
C THR A 226 4.78 4.83 -3.83
N ALA A 227 5.48 4.07 -4.68
CA ALA A 227 5.12 2.69 -5.03
C ALA A 227 5.12 1.76 -3.81
N ILE A 228 6.22 1.74 -3.05
CA ILE A 228 6.36 0.93 -1.81
C ILE A 228 5.18 1.18 -0.87
N GLY A 229 4.81 2.45 -0.68
CA GLY A 229 3.69 2.79 0.17
C GLY A 229 2.35 2.32 -0.37
N ALA A 230 2.12 2.46 -1.67
CA ALA A 230 0.85 2.16 -2.32
C ALA A 230 0.60 0.66 -2.48
N ASP A 231 1.63 -0.12 -2.80
CA ASP A 231 1.55 -1.57 -2.99
C ASP A 231 1.59 -2.35 -1.67
N ILE A 232 1.80 -1.66 -0.54
CA ILE A 232 1.73 -2.24 0.81
C ILE A 232 2.76 -3.37 1.00
N VAL A 233 3.88 -3.33 0.31
CA VAL A 233 4.99 -4.29 0.48
C VAL A 233 5.67 -4.15 1.85
N PRO A 234 6.37 -5.19 2.36
CA PRO A 234 7.12 -5.12 3.61
C PRO A 234 8.06 -3.91 3.67
N LEU A 235 8.03 -3.17 4.78
CA LEU A 235 8.84 -1.98 5.02
C LEU A 235 10.05 -2.31 5.90
N ASP A 236 10.77 -3.32 5.49
CA ASP A 236 12.04 -3.77 6.04
C ASP A 236 13.13 -3.78 4.96
N GLY A 237 14.30 -4.28 5.25
CA GLY A 237 15.39 -4.46 4.29
C GLY A 237 15.56 -3.28 3.32
N GLU A 238 15.64 -3.59 2.02
CA GLU A 238 15.81 -2.58 0.97
C GLU A 238 14.60 -1.65 0.80
N ASN A 239 13.37 -2.15 0.95
CA ASN A 239 12.19 -1.31 0.84
C ASN A 239 12.19 -0.19 1.89
N ARG A 240 12.64 -0.48 3.12
CA ARG A 240 12.80 0.55 4.14
C ARG A 240 13.83 1.60 3.73
N THR A 241 14.99 1.18 3.22
CA THR A 241 16.03 2.08 2.76
C THR A 241 15.55 2.94 1.59
N LEU A 242 14.95 2.33 0.58
CA LEU A 242 14.39 3.03 -0.58
C LEU A 242 13.28 4.01 -0.20
N ALA A 243 12.35 3.60 0.67
CA ALA A 243 11.27 4.47 1.15
C ALA A 243 11.80 5.66 1.98
N PHE A 244 12.80 5.43 2.83
CA PHE A 244 13.43 6.49 3.62
C PHE A 244 14.11 7.53 2.72
N LEU A 245 14.95 7.08 1.77
CA LEU A 245 15.66 7.94 0.85
C LEU A 245 14.71 8.67 -0.12
N GLY A 246 13.67 7.99 -0.59
CA GLY A 246 12.65 8.59 -1.43
C GLY A 246 11.81 9.65 -0.71
N LEU A 247 11.52 9.46 0.58
CA LEU A 247 10.89 10.50 1.40
C LEU A 247 11.81 11.70 1.61
N LEU A 248 13.13 11.50 1.75
CA LEU A 248 14.08 12.62 1.76
C LEU A 248 14.04 13.38 0.43
N GLN A 249 14.00 12.67 -0.71
CA GLN A 249 13.88 13.27 -2.04
C GLN A 249 12.59 14.09 -2.18
N ILE A 250 11.44 13.55 -1.80
CA ILE A 250 10.14 14.24 -1.86
C ILE A 250 10.14 15.51 -0.98
N ASN A 251 10.74 15.45 0.20
CA ASN A 251 10.74 16.57 1.15
C ASN A 251 11.78 17.64 0.80
N SER A 252 12.83 17.31 0.04
CA SER A 252 13.87 18.27 -0.36
C SER A 252 13.72 18.78 -1.79
N HIS A 253 13.51 17.88 -2.75
CA HIS A 253 13.49 18.17 -4.18
C HIS A 253 12.34 17.45 -4.89
N PRO A 254 11.05 17.70 -4.52
CA PRO A 254 9.91 17.03 -5.13
C PRO A 254 9.82 17.34 -6.62
N ARG A 255 9.54 16.32 -7.43
CA ARG A 255 9.23 16.49 -8.86
C ARG A 255 7.99 17.37 -9.06
N PRO A 256 7.80 18.05 -10.22
CA PRO A 256 6.66 18.92 -10.47
C PRO A 256 5.29 18.28 -10.19
N GLY A 257 5.09 17.00 -10.58
CA GLY A 257 3.84 16.28 -10.32
C GLY A 257 3.51 16.13 -8.84
N PHE A 258 4.50 15.72 -8.02
CA PHE A 258 4.31 15.65 -6.56
C PHE A 258 4.12 17.03 -5.94
N LYS A 259 4.87 18.03 -6.39
CA LYS A 259 4.74 19.40 -5.91
C LYS A 259 3.34 19.96 -6.18
N ALA A 260 2.75 19.63 -7.34
CA ALA A 260 1.38 20.03 -7.66
C ALA A 260 0.35 19.32 -6.76
N PHE A 261 0.47 17.99 -6.51
CA PHE A 261 -0.41 17.29 -5.59
C PHE A 261 -0.29 17.75 -4.13
N LEU A 262 0.88 18.21 -3.73
CA LEU A 262 1.18 18.63 -2.36
C LEU A 262 1.02 20.14 -2.13
N GLU A 263 0.58 20.91 -3.13
CA GLU A 263 0.48 22.39 -3.03
C GLU A 263 -0.33 22.85 -1.82
N ASN A 264 -1.40 22.13 -1.48
CA ASN A 264 -2.27 22.43 -0.34
C ASN A 264 -1.93 21.61 0.92
N PHE A 265 -0.81 20.91 0.92
CA PHE A 265 -0.38 20.10 2.06
C PHE A 265 0.15 20.98 3.18
N LYS A 266 -0.44 20.86 4.38
CA LYS A 266 -0.20 21.81 5.49
C LYS A 266 0.86 21.37 6.48
N LYS A 267 1.29 20.10 6.43
CA LYS A 267 2.33 19.59 7.34
C LYS A 267 3.72 19.99 6.84
N PRO A 268 4.68 20.21 7.74
CA PRO A 268 6.05 20.60 7.37
C PRO A 268 6.83 19.46 6.68
N VAL A 269 6.45 18.20 6.89
CA VAL A 269 7.12 17.02 6.35
C VAL A 269 6.08 16.04 5.86
N VAL A 270 6.27 15.55 4.64
CA VAL A 270 5.47 14.48 4.02
C VAL A 270 5.99 13.14 4.51
N THR A 271 5.09 12.31 5.00
CA THR A 271 5.38 10.93 5.43
C THR A 271 4.87 9.91 4.41
N LEU A 272 5.27 8.64 4.55
CA LEU A 272 4.76 7.56 3.72
C LEU A 272 3.23 7.44 3.82
N THR A 273 2.68 7.59 5.02
CA THR A 273 1.24 7.63 5.25
C THR A 273 0.57 8.77 4.48
N ASP A 274 1.18 9.94 4.43
CA ASP A 274 0.64 11.07 3.67
C ASP A 274 0.64 10.78 2.16
N LEU A 275 1.67 10.13 1.62
CA LEU A 275 1.68 9.66 0.23
C LEU A 275 0.54 8.68 -0.04
N ASN A 276 0.34 7.70 0.83
CA ASN A 276 -0.71 6.68 0.68
C ASN A 276 -2.13 7.27 0.72
N PHE A 277 -2.34 8.35 1.44
CA PHE A 277 -3.67 8.96 1.58
C PHE A 277 -3.87 10.24 0.74
N THR A 278 -2.79 10.81 0.19
CA THR A 278 -2.86 12.04 -0.62
C THR A 278 -2.50 11.80 -2.07
N VAL A 279 -1.35 11.20 -2.35
CA VAL A 279 -0.82 11.01 -3.73
C VAL A 279 -1.40 9.75 -4.38
N SER A 280 -1.25 8.61 -3.73
CA SER A 280 -1.66 7.30 -4.28
C SER A 280 -3.14 7.22 -4.67
N PRO A 281 -4.11 7.77 -3.88
CA PRO A 281 -5.51 7.76 -4.30
C PRO A 281 -5.80 8.59 -5.56
N ARG A 282 -5.02 9.63 -5.82
CA ARG A 282 -5.13 10.47 -7.02
C ARG A 282 -4.61 9.74 -8.25
N ILE A 283 -3.43 9.14 -8.15
CA ILE A 283 -2.86 8.31 -9.22
C ILE A 283 -3.81 7.15 -9.55
N ASN A 284 -4.29 6.42 -8.53
CA ASN A 284 -5.26 5.35 -8.71
C ASN A 284 -6.60 5.84 -9.30
N ALA A 285 -7.02 7.08 -9.01
CA ALA A 285 -8.25 7.63 -9.57
C ALA A 285 -8.13 7.85 -11.09
N ALA A 286 -6.97 8.27 -11.59
CA ALA A 286 -6.73 8.39 -13.04
C ALA A 286 -6.98 7.05 -13.74
N GLY A 287 -6.40 5.93 -13.27
CA GLY A 287 -6.60 4.58 -13.83
C GLY A 287 -7.99 3.98 -13.58
N ARG A 288 -8.81 4.54 -12.67
CA ARG A 288 -10.17 4.06 -12.39
C ARG A 288 -11.25 4.83 -13.12
N MET A 289 -11.05 6.12 -13.35
CA MET A 289 -12.06 7.03 -13.88
C MET A 289 -11.83 7.38 -15.36
N VAL A 290 -10.56 7.40 -15.79
CA VAL A 290 -10.18 7.75 -17.16
C VAL A 290 -9.14 6.76 -17.69
N HIS A 291 -7.84 7.05 -17.56
CA HIS A 291 -6.76 6.19 -18.06
C HIS A 291 -5.45 6.43 -17.28
N GLY A 292 -4.72 5.35 -16.96
CA GLY A 292 -3.47 5.43 -16.17
C GLY A 292 -2.35 6.24 -16.81
N ALA A 293 -2.34 6.38 -18.14
CA ALA A 293 -1.37 7.21 -18.86
C ALA A 293 -1.36 8.69 -18.42
N HIS A 294 -2.48 9.23 -17.92
CA HIS A 294 -2.53 10.59 -17.38
C HIS A 294 -1.66 10.75 -16.13
N ALA A 295 -1.60 9.70 -15.29
CA ALA A 295 -0.73 9.68 -14.12
C ALA A 295 0.75 9.61 -14.56
N VAL A 296 1.09 8.76 -15.52
CA VAL A 296 2.46 8.66 -16.07
C VAL A 296 2.90 10.02 -16.62
N ALA A 297 2.08 10.67 -17.44
CA ALA A 297 2.40 11.99 -18.01
C ALA A 297 2.63 13.05 -16.93
N LEU A 298 1.81 13.08 -15.87
CA LEU A 298 2.02 14.00 -14.73
C LEU A 298 3.33 13.71 -14.00
N LEU A 299 3.67 12.44 -13.79
CA LEU A 299 4.89 12.05 -13.07
C LEU A 299 6.17 12.32 -13.87
N GLN A 300 6.09 12.38 -15.20
CA GLN A 300 7.23 12.65 -16.08
C GLN A 300 7.42 14.13 -16.41
N THR A 301 6.36 14.97 -16.35
CA THR A 301 6.47 16.38 -16.75
C THR A 301 7.52 17.13 -15.94
N LYS A 302 8.30 17.97 -16.62
CA LYS A 302 9.29 18.87 -16.01
C LYS A 302 8.73 20.29 -15.87
N ASP A 303 7.61 20.60 -16.51
CA ASP A 303 6.96 21.91 -16.46
C ASP A 303 5.95 22.00 -15.32
N MET A 304 6.12 23.00 -14.44
CA MET A 304 5.27 23.16 -13.26
C MET A 304 3.84 23.63 -13.61
N ALA A 305 3.67 24.43 -14.68
CA ALA A 305 2.35 24.90 -15.09
C ALA A 305 1.54 23.72 -15.67
N GLN A 306 2.18 22.90 -16.50
CA GLN A 306 1.58 21.69 -17.02
C GLN A 306 1.26 20.68 -15.90
N ALA A 307 2.17 20.51 -14.94
CA ALA A 307 1.94 19.66 -13.77
C ALA A 307 0.70 20.09 -12.97
N LYS A 308 0.52 21.39 -12.74
CA LYS A 308 -0.67 21.91 -12.03
C LYS A 308 -1.96 21.65 -12.80
N GLN A 309 -1.96 21.83 -14.11
CA GLN A 309 -3.12 21.57 -14.95
C GLN A 309 -3.51 20.08 -14.92
N MET A 310 -2.53 19.18 -15.08
CA MET A 310 -2.75 17.74 -15.03
C MET A 310 -3.20 17.28 -13.64
N ALA A 311 -2.58 17.80 -12.58
CA ALA A 311 -2.94 17.47 -11.20
C ALA A 311 -4.38 17.92 -10.86
N ALA A 312 -4.83 19.07 -11.38
CA ALA A 312 -6.20 19.52 -11.21
C ALA A 312 -7.21 18.57 -11.88
N ALA A 313 -6.94 18.13 -13.11
CA ALA A 313 -7.79 17.16 -13.80
C ALA A 313 -7.87 15.82 -13.06
N ILE A 314 -6.76 15.34 -12.52
CA ILE A 314 -6.72 14.12 -11.68
C ILE A 314 -7.47 14.32 -10.35
N GLU A 315 -7.42 15.51 -9.75
CA GLU A 315 -8.19 15.82 -8.53
C GLU A 315 -9.70 15.82 -8.79
N ASP A 316 -10.14 16.30 -9.95
CA ASP A 316 -11.56 16.23 -10.36
C ASP A 316 -12.02 14.76 -10.45
N ASN A 317 -11.23 13.90 -11.10
CA ASN A 317 -11.49 12.47 -11.18
C ASN A 317 -11.51 11.81 -9.78
N ASN A 318 -10.60 12.20 -8.90
CA ASN A 318 -10.55 11.68 -7.52
C ASN A 318 -11.76 12.15 -6.69
N THR A 319 -12.25 13.35 -6.94
CA THR A 319 -13.45 13.90 -6.29
C THR A 319 -14.70 13.14 -6.76
N GLU A 320 -14.84 12.90 -8.06
CA GLU A 320 -15.90 12.07 -8.61
C GLU A 320 -15.88 10.65 -8.06
N ARG A 321 -14.71 10.01 -8.06
CA ARG A 321 -14.52 8.69 -7.44
C ARG A 321 -14.96 8.66 -5.98
N ARG A 322 -14.62 9.70 -5.18
CA ARG A 322 -15.02 9.81 -3.77
C ARG A 322 -16.53 9.93 -3.61
N SER A 323 -17.19 10.70 -4.48
CA SER A 323 -18.64 10.87 -4.48
C SER A 323 -19.35 9.55 -4.81
N LEU A 324 -18.87 8.82 -5.81
CA LEU A 324 -19.37 7.49 -6.16
C LEU A 324 -19.15 6.48 -5.03
N ASP A 325 -17.96 6.47 -4.42
CA ASP A 325 -17.61 5.60 -3.30
C ASP A 325 -18.55 5.84 -2.09
N GLN A 326 -18.80 7.11 -1.74
CA GLN A 326 -19.73 7.43 -0.66
C GLN A 326 -21.18 7.02 -1.01
N TYR A 327 -21.65 7.34 -2.21
CA TYR A 327 -22.99 6.98 -2.67
C TYR A 327 -23.21 5.45 -2.65
N ILE A 328 -22.26 4.68 -3.19
CA ILE A 328 -22.35 3.22 -3.23
C ILE A 328 -22.28 2.62 -1.82
N THR A 329 -21.38 3.16 -0.96
CA THR A 329 -21.27 2.71 0.43
C THR A 329 -22.57 2.92 1.20
N ASP A 330 -23.19 4.10 1.08
CA ASP A 330 -24.46 4.41 1.75
C ASP A 330 -25.60 3.51 1.27
N ASN A 331 -25.65 3.21 -0.03
CA ASN A 331 -26.63 2.27 -0.59
C ASN A 331 -26.40 0.84 -0.11
N ALA A 332 -25.16 0.37 -0.10
CA ALA A 332 -24.82 -0.95 0.39
C ALA A 332 -25.15 -1.11 1.88
N LEU A 333 -24.86 -0.10 2.71
CA LEU A 333 -25.24 -0.11 4.14
C LEU A 333 -26.76 -0.16 4.35
N LYS A 334 -27.56 0.50 3.50
CA LYS A 334 -29.03 0.40 3.53
C LYS A 334 -29.52 -1.00 3.15
N GLN A 335 -28.89 -1.65 2.16
CA GLN A 335 -29.21 -3.05 1.82
C GLN A 335 -28.91 -3.97 3.01
N ILE A 336 -27.73 -3.85 3.62
CA ILE A 336 -27.34 -4.67 4.78
C ILE A 336 -28.29 -4.46 5.98
N ALA A 337 -28.72 -3.22 6.22
CA ALA A 337 -29.68 -2.91 7.31
C ALA A 337 -31.10 -3.42 7.03
N GLY A 338 -31.49 -3.54 5.77
CA GLY A 338 -32.79 -4.09 5.34
C GLY A 338 -32.84 -5.62 5.30
N ASP A 339 -31.68 -6.28 5.16
CA ASP A 339 -31.58 -7.74 5.24
C ASP A 339 -31.81 -8.18 6.71
N LEU A 340 -32.83 -9.00 6.92
CA LEU A 340 -33.16 -9.58 8.24
C LEU A 340 -32.07 -10.50 8.80
N GLU A 341 -31.04 -10.79 8.01
CA GLU A 341 -29.95 -11.72 8.28
C GLU A 341 -28.74 -11.03 8.93
N THR A 342 -28.95 -10.33 10.05
CA THR A 342 -27.86 -9.69 10.83
C THR A 342 -26.83 -10.66 11.39
N THR A 343 -27.08 -11.96 11.28
CA THR A 343 -26.22 -13.06 11.80
C THR A 343 -25.29 -13.68 10.75
N ASN A 344 -25.30 -13.24 9.50
CA ASN A 344 -24.48 -13.80 8.43
C ASN A 344 -22.99 -13.65 8.71
N ALA A 345 -22.22 -14.67 8.31
CA ALA A 345 -20.77 -14.67 8.38
C ALA A 345 -20.12 -13.83 7.27
N THR A 346 -20.89 -13.44 6.25
CA THR A 346 -20.42 -12.66 5.10
C THR A 346 -21.28 -11.42 4.86
N THR A 347 -20.78 -10.52 4.02
CA THR A 347 -21.54 -9.44 3.39
C THR A 347 -21.47 -9.61 1.89
N VAL A 348 -22.63 -9.84 1.22
CA VAL A 348 -22.72 -9.94 -0.24
C VAL A 348 -23.81 -9.01 -0.71
N VAL A 349 -23.43 -7.95 -1.42
CA VAL A 349 -24.35 -6.91 -1.91
C VAL A 349 -24.20 -6.70 -3.41
N TYR A 350 -25.30 -6.31 -4.07
CA TYR A 350 -25.36 -6.12 -5.51
C TYR A 350 -26.27 -4.95 -5.88
N GLN A 351 -25.83 -4.18 -6.87
CA GLN A 351 -26.66 -3.21 -7.59
C GLN A 351 -26.14 -3.04 -9.02
N PRO A 352 -27.02 -3.05 -10.04
CA PRO A 352 -26.60 -3.08 -11.44
C PRO A 352 -25.90 -1.80 -11.93
N ASP A 353 -26.15 -0.67 -11.29
CA ASP A 353 -25.66 0.67 -11.67
C ASP A 353 -24.43 1.14 -10.88
N TRP A 354 -23.88 0.31 -9.99
CA TRP A 354 -22.67 0.68 -9.27
C TRP A 354 -21.43 0.67 -10.18
N HIS A 355 -20.56 1.65 -9.98
CA HIS A 355 -19.38 1.81 -10.81
C HIS A 355 -18.33 0.72 -10.52
N LYS A 356 -17.99 -0.10 -11.54
CA LYS A 356 -17.08 -1.27 -11.43
C LYS A 356 -15.71 -0.91 -10.80
N GLY A 357 -15.15 0.27 -11.12
CA GLY A 357 -13.86 0.73 -10.60
C GLY A 357 -13.87 1.10 -9.11
N VAL A 358 -15.04 1.20 -8.48
CA VAL A 358 -15.20 1.69 -7.10
C VAL A 358 -15.63 0.57 -6.15
N ILE A 359 -16.32 -0.49 -6.63
CA ILE A 359 -16.86 -1.55 -5.77
C ILE A 359 -15.82 -2.20 -4.84
N GLY A 360 -14.56 -2.30 -5.25
CA GLY A 360 -13.49 -2.84 -4.40
C GLY A 360 -13.11 -1.92 -3.23
N ILE A 361 -13.26 -0.60 -3.38
CA ILE A 361 -13.06 0.37 -2.31
C ILE A 361 -14.23 0.27 -1.34
N VAL A 362 -15.46 0.19 -1.86
CA VAL A 362 -16.67 -0.01 -1.06
C VAL A 362 -16.59 -1.29 -0.24
N ALA A 363 -16.16 -2.41 -0.82
CA ALA A 363 -15.97 -3.66 -0.07
C ALA A 363 -15.02 -3.48 1.14
N SER A 364 -13.92 -2.74 0.98
CA SER A 364 -13.02 -2.42 2.08
C SER A 364 -13.69 -1.56 3.16
N ARG A 365 -14.49 -0.56 2.78
CA ARG A 365 -15.24 0.29 3.74
C ARG A 365 -16.31 -0.46 4.50
N LEU A 366 -17.01 -1.38 3.85
CA LEU A 366 -18.03 -2.20 4.50
C LEU A 366 -17.44 -3.08 5.61
N ILE A 367 -16.20 -3.57 5.44
CA ILE A 367 -15.49 -4.32 6.49
C ILE A 367 -15.22 -3.46 7.73
N GLU A 368 -15.00 -2.15 7.59
CA GLU A 368 -14.81 -1.26 8.74
C GLU A 368 -16.05 -1.21 9.66
N THR A 369 -17.25 -1.35 9.06
CA THR A 369 -18.53 -1.29 9.79
C THR A 369 -19.04 -2.68 10.14
N HIS A 370 -18.88 -3.63 9.23
CA HIS A 370 -19.32 -5.03 9.36
C HIS A 370 -18.11 -5.94 9.17
N TYR A 371 -17.39 -6.20 10.26
CA TYR A 371 -16.12 -6.92 10.25
C TYR A 371 -16.30 -8.41 9.86
N ARG A 372 -16.43 -8.65 8.57
CA ARG A 372 -16.62 -9.98 7.96
C ARG A 372 -16.21 -9.97 6.48
N PRO A 373 -15.88 -11.12 5.87
CA PRO A 373 -15.58 -11.20 4.44
C PRO A 373 -16.70 -10.60 3.61
N THR A 374 -16.35 -9.72 2.67
CA THR A 374 -17.31 -8.86 1.97
C THR A 374 -17.10 -8.93 0.46
N LEU A 375 -18.21 -9.13 -0.27
CA LEU A 375 -18.27 -9.04 -1.73
C LEU A 375 -19.25 -7.96 -2.16
N VAL A 376 -18.83 -7.15 -3.13
CA VAL A 376 -19.66 -6.13 -3.76
C VAL A 376 -19.72 -6.41 -5.24
N PHE A 377 -20.93 -6.58 -5.79
CA PHE A 377 -21.17 -6.87 -7.20
C PHE A 377 -21.82 -5.71 -7.93
N THR A 378 -21.54 -5.63 -9.23
CA THR A 378 -22.22 -4.74 -10.18
C THR A 378 -22.38 -5.42 -11.53
N LYS A 379 -23.23 -4.87 -12.39
CA LYS A 379 -23.39 -5.37 -13.76
C LYS A 379 -22.24 -4.87 -14.64
N SER A 380 -21.68 -5.77 -15.45
CA SER A 380 -20.62 -5.47 -16.43
C SER A 380 -20.98 -6.18 -17.75
N GLY A 381 -21.60 -5.46 -18.68
CA GLY A 381 -22.13 -6.06 -19.91
C GLY A 381 -23.19 -7.12 -19.61
N HIS A 382 -22.92 -8.37 -19.96
CA HIS A 382 -23.82 -9.51 -19.77
C HIS A 382 -23.53 -10.33 -18.50
N VAL A 383 -22.53 -9.97 -17.73
CA VAL A 383 -22.10 -10.67 -16.51
C VAL A 383 -22.18 -9.76 -15.29
N LEU A 384 -22.09 -10.33 -14.10
CA LEU A 384 -21.84 -9.61 -12.86
C LEU A 384 -20.35 -9.65 -12.56
N ALA A 385 -19.79 -8.48 -12.31
CA ALA A 385 -18.42 -8.32 -11.83
C ALA A 385 -18.43 -8.07 -10.31
N GLY A 386 -17.67 -8.85 -9.57
CA GLY A 386 -17.56 -8.76 -8.13
C GLY A 386 -16.16 -8.38 -7.67
N SER A 387 -16.08 -7.69 -6.55
CA SER A 387 -14.83 -7.45 -5.83
C SER A 387 -14.97 -7.89 -4.38
N ALA A 388 -14.07 -8.77 -3.98
CA ALA A 388 -14.00 -9.34 -2.64
C ALA A 388 -12.93 -8.65 -1.79
N ARG A 389 -13.20 -8.51 -0.50
CA ARG A 389 -12.23 -8.12 0.52
C ARG A 389 -12.40 -9.00 1.75
N SER A 390 -11.31 -9.25 2.47
CA SER A 390 -11.32 -10.11 3.63
C SER A 390 -10.94 -9.38 4.92
N ILE A 391 -11.30 -10.00 6.04
CA ILE A 391 -10.81 -9.63 7.37
C ILE A 391 -9.43 -10.24 7.62
N LYS A 392 -8.69 -9.69 8.57
CA LYS A 392 -7.37 -10.19 8.92
C LYS A 392 -7.40 -11.66 9.35
N GLY A 393 -6.56 -12.47 8.71
CA GLY A 393 -6.40 -13.90 9.01
C GLY A 393 -7.33 -14.86 8.27
N TYR A 394 -8.29 -14.36 7.47
CA TYR A 394 -9.17 -15.19 6.66
C TYR A 394 -8.84 -15.10 5.17
N ASP A 395 -8.75 -16.24 4.50
CA ASP A 395 -8.41 -16.35 3.07
C ASP A 395 -9.69 -16.35 2.21
N VAL A 396 -10.06 -15.15 1.69
CA VAL A 396 -11.25 -15.00 0.84
C VAL A 396 -11.06 -15.65 -0.54
N TYR A 397 -9.82 -15.77 -1.02
CA TYR A 397 -9.56 -16.41 -2.31
C TYR A 397 -9.95 -17.89 -2.27
N LYS A 398 -9.55 -18.62 -1.22
CA LYS A 398 -9.96 -20.02 -1.03
C LYS A 398 -11.46 -20.19 -0.90
N ALA A 399 -12.13 -19.24 -0.25
CA ALA A 399 -13.59 -19.29 -0.15
C ALA A 399 -14.28 -19.08 -1.51
N ILE A 400 -13.75 -18.21 -2.36
CA ILE A 400 -14.22 -18.01 -3.73
C ILE A 400 -13.91 -19.25 -4.59
N GLU A 401 -12.70 -19.79 -4.49
CA GLU A 401 -12.27 -21.00 -5.19
C GLU A 401 -13.17 -22.20 -4.89
N ALA A 402 -13.58 -22.37 -3.63
CA ALA A 402 -14.51 -23.42 -3.22
C ALA A 402 -15.92 -23.27 -3.84
N CYS A 403 -16.26 -22.06 -4.33
CA CYS A 403 -17.51 -21.78 -5.01
C CYS A 403 -17.34 -21.62 -6.54
N SER A 404 -16.23 -22.09 -7.10
CA SER A 404 -15.83 -21.88 -8.50
C SER A 404 -16.84 -22.40 -9.53
N GLU A 405 -17.64 -23.41 -9.19
CA GLU A 405 -18.71 -23.97 -10.06
C GLU A 405 -19.78 -22.94 -10.45
N HIS A 406 -19.92 -21.85 -9.69
CA HIS A 406 -20.85 -20.76 -9.98
C HIS A 406 -20.21 -19.59 -10.74
N LEU A 407 -18.88 -19.65 -11.00
CA LEU A 407 -18.11 -18.55 -11.54
C LEU A 407 -17.71 -18.77 -13.00
N ILE A 408 -17.60 -17.67 -13.73
CA ILE A 408 -17.01 -17.65 -15.08
C ILE A 408 -15.48 -17.51 -14.94
N GLN A 409 -15.06 -16.59 -14.06
CA GLN A 409 -13.65 -16.30 -13.81
C GLN A 409 -13.46 -15.73 -12.41
N PHE A 410 -12.31 -16.02 -11.80
CA PHE A 410 -11.88 -15.39 -10.55
C PHE A 410 -10.36 -15.34 -10.46
N GLY A 411 -9.85 -14.43 -9.62
CA GLY A 411 -8.43 -14.27 -9.37
C GLY A 411 -8.19 -13.32 -8.20
N GLY A 412 -7.01 -13.42 -7.60
CA GLY A 412 -6.65 -12.56 -6.47
C GLY A 412 -5.76 -13.25 -5.46
N HIS A 413 -5.83 -12.77 -4.22
CA HIS A 413 -5.03 -13.20 -3.09
C HIS A 413 -5.88 -13.33 -1.82
N MET A 414 -5.26 -13.77 -0.73
CA MET A 414 -5.89 -13.99 0.58
C MET A 414 -6.84 -12.87 1.03
N TYR A 415 -6.51 -11.60 0.79
CA TYR A 415 -7.27 -10.45 1.31
C TYR A 415 -8.11 -9.71 0.27
N ALA A 416 -7.87 -9.94 -1.01
CA ALA A 416 -8.58 -9.28 -2.10
C ALA A 416 -8.67 -10.16 -3.32
N ALA A 417 -9.87 -10.25 -3.92
CA ALA A 417 -10.09 -11.00 -5.14
C ALA A 417 -11.10 -10.29 -6.06
N GLY A 418 -10.98 -10.56 -7.36
CA GLY A 418 -11.96 -10.20 -8.38
C GLY A 418 -12.63 -11.46 -8.90
N LEU A 419 -13.89 -11.37 -9.30
CA LEU A 419 -14.63 -12.49 -9.85
C LEU A 419 -15.73 -12.04 -10.81
N THR A 420 -16.12 -12.93 -11.70
CA THR A 420 -17.26 -12.72 -12.60
C THR A 420 -18.16 -13.95 -12.60
N LEU A 421 -19.46 -13.72 -12.69
CA LEU A 421 -20.47 -14.77 -12.77
C LEU A 421 -21.65 -14.37 -13.66
N ALA A 422 -22.41 -15.35 -14.12
CA ALA A 422 -23.66 -15.13 -14.84
C ALA A 422 -24.74 -14.62 -13.87
N PRO A 423 -25.58 -13.65 -14.26
CA PRO A 423 -26.59 -13.06 -13.37
C PRO A 423 -27.50 -14.10 -12.69
N GLU A 424 -27.87 -15.16 -13.38
CA GLU A 424 -28.70 -16.27 -12.87
C GLU A 424 -28.00 -17.13 -11.80
N LYS A 425 -26.69 -17.00 -11.66
CA LYS A 425 -25.89 -17.72 -10.67
C LYS A 425 -25.63 -16.91 -9.38
N TYR A 426 -26.13 -15.68 -9.30
CA TYR A 426 -25.85 -14.79 -8.17
C TYR A 426 -26.33 -15.35 -6.83
N ASP A 427 -27.58 -15.82 -6.76
CA ASP A 427 -28.15 -16.32 -5.51
C ASP A 427 -27.51 -17.68 -5.11
N ASP A 428 -27.25 -18.57 -6.08
CA ASP A 428 -26.53 -19.82 -5.84
C ASP A 428 -25.14 -19.56 -5.26
N PHE A 429 -24.39 -18.65 -5.88
CA PHE A 429 -23.06 -18.24 -5.40
C PHE A 429 -23.12 -17.60 -4.01
N LYS A 430 -24.06 -16.66 -3.76
CA LYS A 430 -24.22 -15.99 -2.47
C LYS A 430 -24.44 -17.02 -1.35
N ASN A 431 -25.33 -17.99 -1.58
CA ASN A 431 -25.65 -19.04 -0.61
C ASN A 431 -24.46 -20.00 -0.38
N ALA A 432 -23.78 -20.42 -1.44
CA ALA A 432 -22.60 -21.28 -1.35
C ALA A 432 -21.47 -20.60 -0.58
N PHE A 433 -21.20 -19.31 -0.90
CA PHE A 433 -20.17 -18.52 -0.24
C PHE A 433 -20.46 -18.32 1.25
N GLU A 434 -21.70 -17.94 1.63
CA GLU A 434 -22.11 -17.84 3.03
C GLU A 434 -21.96 -19.15 3.77
N SER A 435 -22.40 -20.27 3.19
CA SER A 435 -22.28 -21.60 3.78
C SER A 435 -20.82 -21.99 4.03
N TYR A 436 -19.96 -21.77 3.03
CA TYR A 436 -18.53 -22.09 3.16
C TYR A 436 -17.85 -21.23 4.24
N VAL A 437 -18.07 -19.91 4.21
CA VAL A 437 -17.46 -19.01 5.19
C VAL A 437 -17.97 -19.27 6.60
N SER A 438 -19.27 -19.55 6.78
CA SER A 438 -19.87 -19.88 8.08
C SER A 438 -19.20 -21.08 8.75
N THR A 439 -18.78 -22.06 7.94
CA THR A 439 -18.15 -23.30 8.44
C THR A 439 -16.64 -23.20 8.62
N THR A 440 -15.96 -22.30 7.87
CA THR A 440 -14.50 -22.19 7.85
C THR A 440 -13.95 -20.99 8.61
N LEU A 441 -14.79 -19.97 8.90
CA LEU A 441 -14.36 -18.79 9.63
C LEU A 441 -14.27 -19.06 11.13
N ASP A 442 -13.03 -19.10 11.64
CA ASP A 442 -12.78 -19.22 13.08
C ASP A 442 -13.47 -18.09 13.86
N SER A 443 -14.16 -18.46 14.92
CA SER A 443 -14.84 -17.52 15.83
C SER A 443 -13.90 -16.47 16.43
N ALA A 444 -12.63 -16.80 16.63
CA ALA A 444 -11.61 -15.88 17.12
C ALA A 444 -11.30 -14.74 16.12
N LEU A 445 -11.53 -14.96 14.82
CA LEU A 445 -11.34 -13.96 13.78
C LEU A 445 -12.54 -13.02 13.60
N LYS A 446 -13.69 -13.33 14.17
CA LYS A 446 -14.92 -12.49 14.08
C LYS A 446 -14.83 -11.19 14.87
N ILE A 447 -13.89 -11.08 15.79
CA ILE A 447 -13.69 -9.89 16.63
C ILE A 447 -12.38 -9.22 16.25
N PRO A 448 -12.39 -7.93 15.83
CA PRO A 448 -11.17 -7.20 15.54
C PRO A 448 -10.19 -7.24 16.70
N GLN A 449 -8.90 -7.45 16.37
CA GLN A 449 -7.82 -7.56 17.34
C GLN A 449 -6.88 -6.36 17.22
N ILE A 450 -6.40 -5.86 18.36
CA ILE A 450 -5.34 -4.86 18.42
C ILE A 450 -4.11 -5.52 19.04
N ASN A 451 -3.04 -5.62 18.29
CA ASN A 451 -1.76 -6.08 18.79
C ASN A 451 -1.05 -4.93 19.51
N ILE A 452 -0.64 -5.15 20.75
CA ILE A 452 0.01 -4.18 21.62
C ILE A 452 1.51 -4.50 21.65
N ASP A 453 2.35 -3.57 21.20
CA ASP A 453 3.79 -3.74 21.21
C ASP A 453 4.37 -3.69 22.62
N SER A 454 3.90 -2.76 23.46
CA SER A 454 4.42 -2.60 24.83
C SER A 454 3.45 -1.83 25.74
N PRO A 455 3.42 -2.14 27.03
CA PRO A 455 2.94 -1.17 28.00
C PRO A 455 3.85 0.07 28.01
N LEU A 456 3.27 1.24 28.29
CA LEU A 456 4.00 2.51 28.33
C LEU A 456 3.36 3.45 29.36
N SER A 457 4.14 3.90 30.35
CA SER A 457 3.73 4.92 31.30
C SER A 457 3.82 6.32 30.68
N PHE A 458 2.93 7.23 31.05
CA PHE A 458 2.97 8.62 30.56
C PHE A 458 4.26 9.34 30.95
N SER A 459 4.85 9.03 32.09
CA SER A 459 6.14 9.56 32.53
C SER A 459 7.34 9.19 31.64
N GLU A 460 7.21 8.09 30.88
CA GLU A 460 8.23 7.66 29.92
C GLU A 460 8.16 8.39 28.58
N ILE A 461 7.00 9.06 28.29
CA ILE A 461 6.79 9.82 27.04
C ILE A 461 7.49 11.18 27.15
N ASN A 462 8.80 11.16 27.09
CA ASN A 462 9.65 12.36 27.17
C ASN A 462 10.23 12.75 25.79
N PRO A 463 10.84 13.94 25.64
CA PRO A 463 11.37 14.40 24.36
C PRO A 463 12.39 13.45 23.72
N LYS A 464 13.20 12.75 24.52
CA LYS A 464 14.16 11.76 24.00
C LYS A 464 13.44 10.56 23.41
N PHE A 465 12.42 10.04 24.12
CA PHE A 465 11.59 8.92 23.65
C PHE A 465 10.93 9.26 22.31
N ILE A 466 10.27 10.42 22.24
CA ILE A 466 9.59 10.87 21.00
C ILE A 466 10.56 11.03 19.83
N ARG A 467 11.74 11.62 20.06
CA ARG A 467 12.75 11.79 19.01
C ARG A 467 13.21 10.45 18.42
N ILE A 468 13.42 9.44 19.26
CA ILE A 468 13.86 8.12 18.81
C ILE A 468 12.71 7.40 18.12
N LEU A 469 11.49 7.47 18.68
CA LEU A 469 10.30 6.90 18.07
C LEU A 469 10.08 7.42 16.64
N LYS A 470 10.24 8.73 16.42
CA LYS A 470 10.17 9.34 15.09
C LYS A 470 11.22 8.80 14.11
N GLN A 471 12.43 8.53 14.59
CA GLN A 471 13.49 7.98 13.75
C GLN A 471 13.22 6.52 13.31
N MET A 472 12.26 5.84 13.93
CA MET A 472 11.81 4.53 13.46
C MET A 472 10.99 4.59 12.17
N ALA A 473 10.49 5.76 11.78
CA ALA A 473 9.83 5.96 10.48
C ALA A 473 10.80 5.69 9.30
N PRO A 474 10.30 5.39 8.08
CA PRO A 474 8.87 5.29 7.71
C PRO A 474 8.17 4.06 8.29
N PHE A 475 6.85 4.19 8.55
CA PHE A 475 6.03 3.10 9.08
C PHE A 475 5.15 2.49 7.97
N GLY A 476 4.95 1.18 8.03
CA GLY A 476 4.16 0.36 7.10
C GLY A 476 4.18 -1.11 7.52
N PRO A 477 3.86 -2.06 6.61
CA PRO A 477 3.99 -3.49 6.91
C PRO A 477 5.40 -3.84 7.41
N GLU A 478 5.54 -4.80 8.31
CA GLU A 478 6.75 -5.22 9.03
C GLU A 478 7.42 -4.12 9.92
N ASN A 479 7.09 -2.86 9.72
CA ASN A 479 7.42 -1.74 10.61
C ASN A 479 6.18 -0.91 10.95
N PRO A 480 5.16 -1.48 11.61
CA PRO A 480 3.93 -0.77 11.92
C PRO A 480 4.14 0.38 12.92
N ILE A 481 3.21 1.37 12.89
CA ILE A 481 3.16 2.40 13.93
C ILE A 481 3.01 1.70 15.29
N PRO A 482 3.89 1.96 16.26
CA PRO A 482 3.84 1.28 17.55
C PRO A 482 2.54 1.54 18.31
N VAL A 483 2.00 0.46 18.87
CA VAL A 483 0.79 0.46 19.68
C VAL A 483 1.15 0.24 21.13
N PHE A 484 0.76 1.17 21.97
CA PHE A 484 1.05 1.16 23.39
C PHE A 484 -0.23 0.94 24.22
N LYS A 485 -0.06 0.40 25.44
CA LYS A 485 -1.11 0.27 26.45
C LYS A 485 -0.73 1.08 27.69
N ALA A 486 -1.65 1.88 28.21
CA ALA A 486 -1.53 2.48 29.52
C ALA A 486 -2.74 2.11 30.37
N THR A 487 -2.50 1.78 31.62
CA THR A 487 -3.53 1.35 32.58
C THR A 487 -3.78 2.41 33.64
N GLY A 488 -5.00 2.47 34.13
CA GLY A 488 -5.36 3.34 35.23
C GLY A 488 -5.31 4.84 34.95
N VAL A 489 -5.42 5.22 33.64
CA VAL A 489 -5.48 6.64 33.25
C VAL A 489 -6.87 7.22 33.46
N TYR A 490 -6.98 8.53 33.66
CA TYR A 490 -8.25 9.22 33.81
C TYR A 490 -8.27 10.57 33.12
N ASP A 491 -9.48 11.05 32.74
CA ASP A 491 -9.64 12.35 32.11
C ASP A 491 -9.49 13.49 33.13
N THR A 492 -8.87 14.57 32.72
CA THR A 492 -8.68 15.79 33.55
C THR A 492 -9.91 16.70 33.55
N GLY A 493 -11.05 16.27 33.01
CA GLY A 493 -12.30 17.02 32.95
C GLY A 493 -12.54 17.76 31.62
N TYR A 494 -11.72 17.49 30.61
CA TYR A 494 -11.78 18.16 29.29
C TYR A 494 -12.23 17.26 28.14
N ALA A 495 -12.59 16.00 28.42
CA ALA A 495 -13.08 15.10 27.38
C ALA A 495 -14.41 15.59 26.81
N LYS A 496 -14.49 15.68 25.50
CA LYS A 496 -15.69 16.10 24.77
C LYS A 496 -15.78 15.46 23.40
N VAL A 497 -17.02 15.36 22.91
CA VAL A 497 -17.31 14.94 21.54
C VAL A 497 -16.97 16.08 20.56
N ILE A 498 -16.37 15.72 19.43
CA ILE A 498 -15.98 16.63 18.36
C ILE A 498 -16.29 16.03 16.99
N GLY A 499 -16.11 16.82 15.93
CA GLY A 499 -16.43 16.47 14.55
C GLY A 499 -17.80 16.98 14.13
N ALA A 500 -18.00 17.20 12.83
CA ALA A 500 -19.27 17.64 12.28
C ALA A 500 -20.38 16.60 12.49
N ASP A 501 -19.98 15.33 12.49
CA ASP A 501 -20.82 14.15 12.72
C ASP A 501 -20.93 13.72 14.19
N GLN A 502 -20.28 14.46 15.13
CA GLN A 502 -20.27 14.18 16.57
C GLN A 502 -19.83 12.74 16.90
N THR A 503 -18.89 12.17 16.13
CA THR A 503 -18.46 10.76 16.30
C THR A 503 -17.11 10.60 17.00
N HIS A 504 -16.35 11.68 17.21
CA HIS A 504 -14.98 11.64 17.72
C HIS A 504 -14.88 12.19 19.13
N LEU A 505 -13.85 11.78 19.88
CA LEU A 505 -13.53 12.32 21.20
C LEU A 505 -12.20 13.09 21.17
N LYS A 506 -12.11 14.13 21.97
CA LYS A 506 -10.87 14.86 22.27
C LYS A 506 -10.87 15.23 23.76
N GLY A 507 -9.69 15.22 24.37
CA GLY A 507 -9.53 15.60 25.77
C GLY A 507 -8.08 15.56 26.21
N THR A 508 -7.86 15.47 27.51
CA THR A 508 -6.54 15.39 28.13
C THR A 508 -6.55 14.33 29.20
N LEU A 509 -5.68 13.33 29.07
CA LEU A 509 -5.54 12.24 30.03
C LEU A 509 -4.32 12.46 30.92
N THR A 510 -4.39 11.88 32.12
CA THR A 510 -3.28 11.77 33.07
C THR A 510 -3.29 10.39 33.72
N GLN A 511 -2.13 9.95 34.20
CA GLN A 511 -1.98 8.70 34.94
C GLN A 511 -1.63 8.94 36.40
N ASP A 512 -0.85 9.98 36.68
CA ASP A 512 -0.28 10.34 37.98
C ASP A 512 -0.75 11.73 38.47
N GLY A 513 -1.60 12.42 37.71
CA GLY A 513 -2.01 13.80 37.97
C GLY A 513 -1.01 14.87 37.54
N ALA A 514 0.27 14.50 37.35
CA ALA A 514 1.35 15.42 36.99
C ALA A 514 1.54 15.47 35.45
N THR A 515 1.70 14.31 34.84
CA THR A 515 1.90 14.20 33.40
C THR A 515 0.55 14.22 32.67
N LYS A 516 0.32 15.27 31.88
CA LYS A 516 -0.93 15.47 31.13
C LYS A 516 -0.65 15.41 29.63
N ILE A 517 -1.38 14.55 28.90
CA ILE A 517 -1.20 14.39 27.45
C ILE A 517 -2.55 14.51 26.76
N ASN A 518 -2.61 15.33 25.71
CA ASN A 518 -3.80 15.47 24.88
C ASN A 518 -4.08 14.17 24.11
N PHE A 519 -5.34 13.87 23.87
CA PHE A 519 -5.73 12.74 23.04
C PHE A 519 -6.81 13.11 22.03
N VAL A 520 -6.89 12.29 20.98
CA VAL A 520 -8.01 12.18 20.04
C VAL A 520 -8.39 10.71 19.89
N ALA A 521 -9.68 10.42 19.79
CA ALA A 521 -10.20 9.09 19.51
C ALA A 521 -11.25 9.19 18.40
N PHE A 522 -10.93 8.66 17.23
CA PHE A 522 -11.81 8.69 16.07
C PHE A 522 -12.91 7.64 16.18
N LYS A 523 -14.16 8.02 15.84
CA LYS A 523 -15.34 7.13 15.88
C LYS A 523 -15.56 6.45 17.24
N LYS A 524 -15.28 7.17 18.35
CA LYS A 524 -15.37 6.65 19.74
C LYS A 524 -16.18 7.57 20.65
N ALA A 525 -17.15 8.33 20.12
CA ALA A 525 -17.97 9.24 20.92
C ALA A 525 -18.74 8.51 22.04
N ASP A 526 -19.13 7.26 21.83
CA ASP A 526 -19.79 6.37 22.79
C ASP A 526 -18.95 6.10 24.04
N ALA A 527 -17.62 6.16 23.94
CA ALA A 527 -16.72 5.95 25.06
C ALA A 527 -16.62 7.16 26.00
N LEU A 528 -17.28 8.31 25.75
CA LEU A 528 -17.27 9.48 26.61
C LEU A 528 -17.76 9.15 28.04
N ALA A 529 -18.75 8.28 28.16
CA ALA A 529 -19.30 7.84 29.45
C ALA A 529 -18.27 7.11 30.34
N LEU A 530 -17.27 6.44 29.73
CA LEU A 530 -16.17 5.79 30.45
C LEU A 530 -15.20 6.79 31.06
N LEU A 531 -15.06 7.97 30.46
CA LEU A 531 -14.14 9.03 30.88
C LEU A 531 -14.75 9.99 31.90
N SER A 532 -16.06 9.85 32.20
CA SER A 532 -16.76 10.74 33.13
C SER A 532 -16.31 10.52 34.59
N HIS A 533 -16.38 11.61 35.39
CA HIS A 533 -16.15 11.58 36.86
C HIS A 533 -14.77 11.04 37.29
N GLN A 534 -13.71 11.29 36.53
CA GLN A 534 -12.34 10.81 36.80
C GLN A 534 -12.24 9.29 37.03
N LYS A 535 -13.13 8.54 36.39
CA LYS A 535 -13.04 7.08 36.40
C LYS A 535 -11.75 6.65 35.72
N LYS A 536 -11.08 5.68 36.33
CA LYS A 536 -9.88 5.08 35.73
C LYS A 536 -10.28 4.17 34.56
N VAL A 537 -9.54 4.29 33.47
CA VAL A 537 -9.68 3.47 32.26
C VAL A 537 -8.32 2.94 31.83
N ASP A 538 -8.35 1.86 31.09
CA ASP A 538 -7.20 1.36 30.33
C ASP A 538 -7.35 1.78 28.87
N ILE A 539 -6.26 2.19 28.26
CA ILE A 539 -6.26 2.68 26.87
C ILE A 539 -5.21 1.96 26.04
N VAL A 540 -5.53 1.81 24.76
CA VAL A 540 -4.58 1.41 23.72
C VAL A 540 -4.46 2.55 22.72
N PHE A 541 -3.22 2.95 22.39
CA PHE A 541 -2.97 4.17 21.65
C PHE A 541 -1.69 4.12 20.81
N ASN A 542 -1.66 4.96 19.78
CA ASN A 542 -0.44 5.39 19.11
C ASN A 542 -0.05 6.79 19.61
N ILE A 543 1.23 7.13 19.50
CA ILE A 543 1.71 8.49 19.71
C ILE A 543 1.78 9.19 18.35
N SER A 544 1.13 10.33 18.24
CA SER A 544 1.08 11.14 17.02
C SER A 544 1.46 12.60 17.29
N GLU A 545 1.78 13.32 16.24
CA GLU A 545 1.95 14.76 16.28
C GLU A 545 0.71 15.46 15.74
N ASN A 546 0.27 16.47 16.45
CA ASN A 546 -0.76 17.40 16.01
C ASN A 546 -0.09 18.70 15.58
N PHE A 547 -0.18 19.02 14.30
CA PHE A 547 0.29 20.29 13.74
C PHE A 547 -0.88 21.26 13.63
N TRP A 548 -0.82 22.34 14.40
CA TRP A 548 -1.89 23.35 14.44
C TRP A 548 -1.29 24.74 14.62
N GLN A 549 -1.70 25.69 13.78
CA GLN A 549 -1.24 27.09 13.80
C GLN A 549 0.29 27.26 13.88
N GLY A 550 1.04 26.45 13.12
CA GLY A 550 2.49 26.47 13.11
C GLY A 550 3.17 25.79 14.29
N GLN A 551 2.42 25.23 15.24
CA GLN A 551 2.95 24.50 16.39
C GLN A 551 2.72 23.01 16.26
N THR A 552 3.73 22.24 16.63
CA THR A 552 3.65 20.77 16.72
C THR A 552 3.56 20.37 18.19
N THR A 553 2.50 19.64 18.54
CA THR A 553 2.29 19.09 19.89
C THR A 553 2.12 17.58 19.80
N ILE A 554 2.58 16.87 20.84
CA ILE A 554 2.35 15.44 20.97
C ILE A 554 0.94 15.18 21.45
N GLN A 555 0.27 14.21 20.84
CA GLN A 555 -1.03 13.73 21.28
C GLN A 555 -1.09 12.20 21.16
N LEU A 556 -1.96 11.59 21.97
CA LEU A 556 -2.30 10.18 21.86
C LEU A 556 -3.45 10.03 20.87
N GLN A 557 -3.31 9.15 19.90
CA GLN A 557 -4.43 8.68 19.11
C GLN A 557 -4.95 7.39 19.73
N LEU A 558 -6.08 7.47 20.44
CA LEU A 558 -6.66 6.29 21.09
C LEU A 558 -7.28 5.36 20.05
N LEU A 559 -6.90 4.10 20.10
CA LEU A 559 -7.45 3.02 19.28
C LEU A 559 -8.62 2.34 19.99
N ASP A 560 -8.52 2.19 21.33
CA ASP A 560 -9.61 1.63 22.14
C ASP A 560 -9.49 2.06 23.61
N ILE A 561 -10.63 2.00 24.33
CA ILE A 561 -10.76 2.39 25.73
C ILE A 561 -11.59 1.33 26.44
N LYS A 562 -11.14 0.86 27.62
CA LYS A 562 -11.88 -0.08 28.48
C LYS A 562 -11.92 0.43 29.90
N PRO A 563 -12.94 0.05 30.70
CA PRO A 563 -12.90 0.25 32.15
C PRO A 563 -11.62 -0.35 32.73
N HIS A 564 -11.04 0.31 33.74
CA HIS A 564 -9.91 -0.24 34.47
C HIS A 564 -10.42 -1.31 35.44
N GLU A 565 -9.99 -2.54 35.26
CA GLU A 565 -10.19 -3.63 36.20
C GLU A 565 -8.98 -3.61 37.14
N GLY A 566 -9.19 -3.08 38.35
CA GLY A 566 -8.18 -2.81 39.38
C GLY A 566 -7.45 -4.03 39.92
#